data_826b592526b5bae232e3f5a041ef463b
#
_entry.id   826b592526b5bae232e3f5a041ef463b
#
_cell.length_a   1.000
_cell.length_b   1.000
_cell.length_c   1.000
_cell.angle_alpha   90.00
_cell.angle_beta   90.00
_cell.angle_gamma   90.00
#
_symmetry.space_group_name_H-M   'P 1'
#
loop_
_entity.id
_entity.type
_entity.pdbx_description
1 polymer ?
#
loop_
_entity_poly.entity_id
_entity_poly.type
_entity_poly.pdbx_seq_one_letter_code
_entity_poly.pdbx_strand_id
1 'polypeptide(L)'
;MPIATDAPIIIPLSDEERTTGRMAPKNLFDAVDALFKDGLVVLQNAIDVEVIDKLNEKMKEDTAAIMNGSVKVHWNQGEDKGNVSQVPPILEEYMFQQIYGNKLATSVLSGVLGPEPELHYIRSNTLLGNTTSRQKVHKDVRGRHLSHPYAIAMNICLIDVTPENGSTELWLGTNNTSPWTDHQAMNLGFVREDKLDEQRKIRPPVYGSIKKGNLILRDLRLWHAGMPNHTPETRVMLAFVYFAKWFQNPMAQKFPKSLKPLMEKYEKESNSKICVNYVDDEEVKDYLSTEFQTLFTSPHHPLQETA
;
A
#
# COMPACT_ATOMS: atom_id res chain seq x y z
N MET A 1 -5.89 26.73 -14.57
CA MET A 1 -5.49 25.52 -13.82
C MET A 1 -6.70 24.59 -13.79
N PRO A 2 -6.56 23.27 -14.02
CA PRO A 2 -7.69 22.36 -13.79
C PRO A 2 -8.13 22.47 -12.34
N ILE A 3 -9.43 22.50 -12.11
CA ILE A 3 -10.04 22.51 -10.77
C ILE A 3 -9.61 21.21 -10.08
N ALA A 4 -8.99 21.30 -8.90
CA ALA A 4 -8.67 20.14 -8.10
C ALA A 4 -9.97 19.39 -7.77
N THR A 5 -10.04 18.10 -8.07
CA THR A 5 -11.21 17.29 -7.75
C THR A 5 -11.24 17.05 -6.22
N ASP A 6 -12.42 17.15 -5.61
CA ASP A 6 -12.60 16.88 -4.18
C ASP A 6 -12.65 15.37 -3.85
N ALA A 7 -12.26 14.51 -4.79
CA ALA A 7 -12.28 13.06 -4.66
C ALA A 7 -11.09 12.43 -5.43
N PRO A 8 -10.63 11.24 -5.03
CA PRO A 8 -9.64 10.49 -5.78
C PRO A 8 -10.07 10.24 -7.22
N ILE A 9 -9.12 10.32 -8.16
CA ILE A 9 -9.37 9.98 -9.56
C ILE A 9 -9.53 8.46 -9.67
N ILE A 10 -10.62 8.04 -10.32
CA ILE A 10 -10.96 6.64 -10.59
C ILE A 10 -10.84 6.39 -12.09
N ILE A 11 -10.03 5.42 -12.48
CA ILE A 11 -9.88 4.98 -13.87
C ILE A 11 -10.77 3.76 -14.10
N PRO A 12 -11.84 3.89 -14.88
CA PRO A 12 -12.69 2.75 -15.24
C PRO A 12 -11.93 1.86 -16.23
N LEU A 13 -11.70 0.61 -15.86
CA LEU A 13 -11.07 -0.37 -16.74
C LEU A 13 -12.13 -1.10 -17.56
N SER A 14 -11.90 -1.20 -18.86
CA SER A 14 -12.72 -2.02 -19.76
C SER A 14 -12.47 -3.52 -19.54
N ASP A 15 -13.40 -4.36 -20.00
CA ASP A 15 -13.22 -5.81 -19.97
C ASP A 15 -12.01 -6.28 -20.79
N GLU A 16 -11.72 -5.59 -21.90
CA GLU A 16 -10.54 -5.86 -22.71
C GLU A 16 -9.24 -5.59 -21.91
N GLU A 17 -9.13 -4.44 -21.23
CA GLU A 17 -7.98 -4.11 -20.40
C GLU A 17 -7.79 -5.13 -19.27
N ARG A 18 -8.87 -5.52 -18.61
CA ARG A 18 -8.86 -6.53 -17.53
C ARG A 18 -8.40 -7.90 -18.05
N THR A 19 -8.94 -8.34 -19.18
CA THR A 19 -8.63 -9.67 -19.76
C THR A 19 -7.21 -9.74 -20.31
N THR A 20 -6.75 -8.69 -20.99
CA THR A 20 -5.42 -8.66 -21.62
C THR A 20 -4.31 -8.22 -20.68
N GLY A 21 -4.65 -7.51 -19.61
CA GLY A 21 -3.71 -6.83 -18.72
C GLY A 21 -3.00 -5.66 -19.39
N ARG A 22 -3.59 -5.07 -20.45
CA ARG A 22 -3.03 -3.93 -21.18
C ARG A 22 -3.95 -2.74 -21.06
N MET A 23 -3.48 -1.68 -20.42
CA MET A 23 -4.22 -0.45 -20.31
C MET A 23 -4.31 0.28 -21.67
N ALA A 24 -5.47 0.85 -21.96
CA ALA A 24 -5.62 1.81 -23.04
C ALA A 24 -4.68 3.01 -22.80
N PRO A 25 -4.05 3.58 -23.86
CA PRO A 25 -3.10 4.68 -23.68
C PRO A 25 -3.65 5.86 -22.88
N LYS A 26 -4.94 6.18 -23.08
CA LYS A 26 -5.60 7.25 -22.31
C LYS A 26 -5.71 6.91 -20.83
N ASN A 27 -6.15 5.71 -20.47
CA ASN A 27 -6.30 5.28 -19.08
C ASN A 27 -4.93 5.23 -18.38
N LEU A 28 -3.90 4.74 -19.06
CA LEU A 28 -2.53 4.74 -18.54
C LEU A 28 -2.02 6.17 -18.28
N PHE A 29 -2.20 7.08 -19.26
CA PHE A 29 -1.81 8.47 -19.11
C PHE A 29 -2.54 9.14 -17.93
N ASP A 30 -3.86 9.00 -17.86
CA ASP A 30 -4.66 9.60 -16.80
C ASP A 30 -4.28 9.04 -15.40
N ALA A 31 -3.97 7.74 -15.30
CA ALA A 31 -3.54 7.13 -14.05
C ALA A 31 -2.17 7.64 -13.58
N VAL A 32 -1.21 7.76 -14.49
CA VAL A 32 0.13 8.31 -14.20
C VAL A 32 0.03 9.79 -13.82
N ASP A 33 -0.74 10.57 -14.56
CA ASP A 33 -0.97 11.99 -14.30
C ASP A 33 -1.61 12.22 -12.91
N ALA A 34 -2.61 11.39 -12.55
CA ALA A 34 -3.24 11.44 -11.23
C ALA A 34 -2.25 11.16 -10.09
N LEU A 35 -1.34 10.19 -10.26
CA LEU A 35 -0.28 9.93 -9.27
C LEU A 35 0.67 11.11 -9.13
N PHE A 36 1.05 11.76 -10.20
CA PHE A 36 1.90 12.95 -10.12
C PHE A 36 1.18 14.15 -9.51
N LYS A 37 -0.08 14.39 -9.85
CA LYS A 37 -0.86 15.55 -9.37
C LYS A 37 -1.38 15.38 -7.95
N ASP A 38 -2.03 14.28 -7.69
CA ASP A 38 -2.80 14.03 -6.47
C ASP A 38 -2.12 13.05 -5.51
N GLY A 39 -1.09 12.33 -5.97
CA GLY A 39 -0.43 11.29 -5.19
C GLY A 39 -1.23 10.00 -5.03
N LEU A 40 -2.36 9.88 -5.73
CA LEU A 40 -3.22 8.72 -5.63
C LEU A 40 -4.08 8.53 -6.88
N VAL A 41 -4.29 7.27 -7.27
CA VAL A 41 -5.25 6.87 -8.30
C VAL A 41 -5.92 5.55 -7.93
N VAL A 42 -7.15 5.36 -8.34
CA VAL A 42 -7.91 4.12 -8.18
C VAL A 42 -8.13 3.48 -9.55
N LEU A 43 -7.70 2.22 -9.71
CA LEU A 43 -8.03 1.40 -10.87
C LEU A 43 -9.30 0.61 -10.54
N GLN A 44 -10.39 0.87 -11.25
CA GLN A 44 -11.69 0.28 -10.95
C GLN A 44 -11.77 -1.16 -11.48
N ASN A 45 -12.23 -2.08 -10.64
CA ASN A 45 -12.42 -3.51 -10.99
C ASN A 45 -11.13 -4.17 -11.52
N ALA A 46 -9.98 -3.83 -10.95
CA ALA A 46 -8.68 -4.37 -11.38
C ALA A 46 -8.41 -5.80 -10.90
N ILE A 47 -9.21 -6.31 -9.97
CA ILE A 47 -9.07 -7.64 -9.37
C ILE A 47 -10.46 -8.28 -9.27
N ASP A 48 -10.57 -9.56 -9.61
CA ASP A 48 -11.82 -10.31 -9.51
C ASP A 48 -12.24 -10.48 -8.04
N VAL A 49 -13.53 -10.31 -7.78
CA VAL A 49 -14.09 -10.31 -6.42
C VAL A 49 -13.89 -11.67 -5.74
N GLU A 50 -13.96 -12.75 -6.49
CA GLU A 50 -13.76 -14.13 -5.98
C GLU A 50 -12.35 -14.34 -5.43
N VAL A 51 -11.33 -13.74 -6.06
CA VAL A 51 -9.94 -13.76 -5.59
C VAL A 51 -9.84 -13.03 -4.25
N ILE A 52 -10.49 -11.88 -4.14
CA ILE A 52 -10.49 -11.06 -2.93
C ILE A 52 -11.24 -11.77 -1.79
N ASP A 53 -12.41 -12.33 -2.07
CA ASP A 53 -13.22 -13.02 -1.06
C ASP A 53 -12.48 -14.24 -0.49
N LYS A 54 -11.86 -15.06 -1.33
CA LYS A 54 -11.04 -16.20 -0.89
C LYS A 54 -9.89 -15.75 0.01
N LEU A 55 -9.19 -14.66 -0.35
CA LEU A 55 -8.10 -14.14 0.46
C LEU A 55 -8.61 -13.52 1.76
N ASN A 56 -9.74 -12.82 1.73
CA ASN A 56 -10.33 -12.20 2.92
C ASN A 56 -10.71 -13.22 3.99
N GLU A 57 -11.30 -14.36 3.61
CA GLU A 57 -11.61 -15.45 4.52
C GLU A 57 -10.36 -15.94 5.24
N LYS A 58 -9.29 -16.23 4.49
CA LYS A 58 -8.02 -16.66 5.08
C LYS A 58 -7.40 -15.61 5.98
N MET A 59 -7.40 -14.34 5.54
CA MET A 59 -6.85 -13.24 6.33
C MET A 59 -7.62 -13.01 7.65
N LYS A 60 -8.94 -13.24 7.68
CA LYS A 60 -9.76 -13.19 8.91
C LYS A 60 -9.39 -14.32 9.87
N GLU A 61 -9.20 -15.55 9.39
CA GLU A 61 -8.72 -16.69 10.19
C GLU A 61 -7.35 -16.38 10.81
N ASP A 62 -6.42 -15.88 9.99
CA ASP A 62 -5.09 -15.50 10.43
C ASP A 62 -5.12 -14.37 11.47
N THR A 63 -5.99 -13.38 11.25
CA THR A 63 -6.20 -12.30 12.24
C THR A 63 -6.67 -12.86 13.58
N ALA A 64 -7.63 -13.79 13.57
CA ALA A 64 -8.09 -14.44 14.79
C ALA A 64 -6.97 -15.23 15.49
N ALA A 65 -6.12 -15.93 14.73
CA ALA A 65 -4.96 -16.62 15.26
C ALA A 65 -3.93 -15.67 15.89
N ILE A 66 -3.68 -14.52 15.27
CA ILE A 66 -2.80 -13.47 15.81
C ILE A 66 -3.38 -12.93 17.12
N MET A 67 -4.67 -12.63 17.15
CA MET A 67 -5.33 -11.98 18.29
C MET A 67 -5.56 -12.92 19.49
N ASN A 68 -5.55 -14.24 19.30
CA ASN A 68 -5.64 -15.20 20.42
C ASN A 68 -4.32 -15.41 21.17
N GLY A 69 -3.25 -14.70 20.78
CA GLY A 69 -1.97 -14.71 21.46
C GLY A 69 -0.98 -15.76 20.96
N SER A 70 -1.25 -16.44 19.84
CA SER A 70 -0.34 -17.45 19.27
C SER A 70 0.95 -16.83 18.75
N VAL A 71 0.90 -15.56 18.32
CA VAL A 71 2.05 -14.82 17.78
C VAL A 71 2.08 -13.38 18.31
N LYS A 72 3.26 -12.75 18.24
CA LYS A 72 3.42 -11.34 18.63
C LYS A 72 2.64 -10.42 17.67
N VAL A 73 1.77 -9.58 18.22
CA VAL A 73 1.03 -8.58 17.45
C VAL A 73 1.94 -7.41 17.07
N HIS A 74 1.96 -7.04 15.80
CA HIS A 74 2.64 -5.85 15.31
C HIS A 74 1.62 -4.74 15.06
N TRP A 75 1.54 -3.76 15.98
CA TRP A 75 0.61 -2.65 15.90
C TRP A 75 1.14 -1.50 15.05
N ASN A 76 0.34 -1.00 14.11
CA ASN A 76 0.62 0.22 13.36
C ASN A 76 0.21 1.46 14.18
N GLN A 77 1.17 2.24 14.64
CA GLN A 77 1.01 3.45 15.47
C GLN A 77 0.36 3.21 16.84
N GLY A 78 0.48 2.01 17.40
CA GLY A 78 0.02 1.67 18.74
C GLY A 78 -1.26 0.82 18.76
N GLU A 79 -1.41 0.08 19.86
CA GLU A 79 -2.51 -0.87 20.07
C GLU A 79 -3.88 -0.17 20.11
N ASP A 80 -3.95 1.05 20.65
CA ASP A 80 -5.17 1.85 20.73
C ASP A 80 -5.79 2.20 19.38
N LYS A 81 -5.04 2.05 18.28
CA LYS A 81 -5.55 2.22 16.91
C LYS A 81 -6.22 0.96 16.37
N GLY A 82 -5.96 -0.20 16.99
CA GLY A 82 -6.48 -1.48 16.54
C GLY A 82 -6.06 -1.88 15.13
N ASN A 83 -4.95 -1.33 14.62
CA ASN A 83 -4.46 -1.59 13.28
C ASN A 83 -3.24 -2.51 13.33
N VAL A 84 -3.42 -3.76 12.89
CA VAL A 84 -2.41 -4.81 12.89
C VAL A 84 -1.66 -4.83 11.56
N SER A 85 -0.32 -4.84 11.62
CA SER A 85 0.51 -5.16 10.45
C SER A 85 0.60 -6.67 10.31
N GLN A 86 -0.15 -7.24 9.39
CA GLN A 86 -0.26 -8.68 9.18
C GLN A 86 0.39 -9.08 7.86
N VAL A 87 1.06 -10.24 7.85
CA VAL A 87 1.56 -10.86 6.61
C VAL A 87 0.38 -11.53 5.90
N PRO A 88 0.17 -11.32 4.58
CA PRO A 88 -0.76 -12.15 3.82
C PRO A 88 -0.23 -13.59 3.75
N PRO A 89 -1.12 -14.59 3.57
CA PRO A 89 -0.71 -15.99 3.53
C PRO A 89 0.34 -16.24 2.44
N ILE A 90 1.48 -16.83 2.83
CA ILE A 90 2.58 -17.21 1.93
C ILE A 90 2.42 -18.69 1.54
N LEU A 91 1.28 -19.00 0.93
CA LEU A 91 0.88 -20.34 0.49
C LEU A 91 0.49 -20.28 -0.99
N GLU A 92 0.86 -21.27 -1.79
CA GLU A 92 0.71 -21.26 -3.25
C GLU A 92 -0.72 -20.94 -3.70
N GLU A 93 -1.73 -21.50 -3.03
CA GLU A 93 -3.15 -21.29 -3.34
C GLU A 93 -3.67 -19.86 -3.08
N TYR A 94 -2.87 -19.01 -2.43
CA TYR A 94 -3.15 -17.57 -2.19
C TYR A 94 -2.20 -16.63 -2.94
N MET A 95 -1.25 -17.17 -3.72
CA MET A 95 -0.34 -16.38 -4.56
C MET A 95 -1.01 -16.00 -5.88
N PHE A 96 -2.08 -15.22 -5.83
CA PHE A 96 -2.85 -14.84 -7.01
C PHE A 96 -2.08 -13.89 -7.92
N GLN A 97 -2.04 -14.20 -9.24
CA GLN A 97 -1.42 -13.33 -10.24
C GLN A 97 -2.00 -11.91 -10.25
N GLN A 98 -3.32 -11.78 -10.06
CA GLN A 98 -3.98 -10.48 -10.01
C GLN A 98 -3.54 -9.60 -8.82
N ILE A 99 -2.83 -10.19 -7.84
CA ILE A 99 -2.29 -9.48 -6.67
C ILE A 99 -0.78 -9.33 -6.80
N TYR A 100 -0.04 -10.41 -7.02
CA TYR A 100 1.43 -10.40 -7.04
C TYR A 100 2.05 -10.03 -8.39
N GLY A 101 1.33 -10.21 -9.49
CA GLY A 101 1.76 -9.93 -10.86
C GLY A 101 0.72 -9.13 -11.66
N ASN A 102 0.07 -8.13 -11.03
CA ASN A 102 -0.97 -7.33 -11.67
C ASN A 102 -0.39 -6.42 -12.77
N LYS A 103 -0.62 -6.79 -14.03
CA LYS A 103 -0.09 -6.09 -15.21
C LYS A 103 -0.60 -4.66 -15.36
N LEU A 104 -1.85 -4.40 -14.95
CA LEU A 104 -2.44 -3.07 -15.03
C LEU A 104 -1.76 -2.13 -14.03
N ALA A 105 -1.60 -2.58 -12.78
CA ALA A 105 -0.90 -1.82 -11.76
C ALA A 105 0.57 -1.59 -12.14
N THR A 106 1.31 -2.62 -12.56
CA THR A 106 2.73 -2.48 -12.91
C THR A 106 2.96 -1.61 -14.15
N SER A 107 2.01 -1.53 -15.07
CA SER A 107 2.07 -0.57 -16.19
C SER A 107 2.06 0.88 -15.68
N VAL A 108 1.17 1.22 -14.75
CA VAL A 108 1.13 2.54 -14.13
C VAL A 108 2.39 2.80 -13.29
N LEU A 109 2.79 1.81 -12.48
CA LEU A 109 4.01 1.88 -11.65
C LEU A 109 5.25 2.13 -12.50
N SER A 110 5.38 1.46 -13.65
CA SER A 110 6.51 1.68 -14.57
C SER A 110 6.53 3.09 -15.16
N GLY A 111 5.36 3.70 -15.37
CA GLY A 111 5.25 5.10 -15.81
C GLY A 111 5.71 6.12 -14.76
N VAL A 112 5.74 5.73 -13.48
CA VAL A 112 6.08 6.61 -12.34
C VAL A 112 7.46 6.27 -11.77
N LEU A 113 7.77 4.99 -11.56
CA LEU A 113 8.99 4.52 -10.89
C LEU A 113 10.11 4.14 -11.86
N GLY A 114 9.81 4.13 -13.17
CA GLY A 114 10.70 3.61 -14.20
C GLY A 114 10.49 2.10 -14.45
N PRO A 115 11.23 1.53 -15.41
CA PRO A 115 11.09 0.14 -15.81
C PRO A 115 11.44 -0.83 -14.66
N GLU A 116 10.76 -1.96 -14.63
CA GLU A 116 10.94 -3.02 -13.63
C GLU A 116 10.82 -2.51 -12.19
N PRO A 117 9.64 -1.96 -11.76
CA PRO A 117 9.45 -1.55 -10.38
C PRO A 117 9.62 -2.76 -9.43
N GLU A 118 10.22 -2.53 -8.26
CA GLU A 118 10.64 -3.57 -7.32
C GLU A 118 9.71 -3.66 -6.12
N LEU A 119 8.99 -4.79 -5.95
CA LEU A 119 8.15 -5.08 -4.79
C LEU A 119 9.00 -5.55 -3.61
N HIS A 120 9.14 -4.74 -2.56
CA HIS A 120 9.93 -5.05 -1.36
C HIS A 120 9.10 -5.24 -0.08
N TYR A 121 7.91 -4.66 -0.01
CA TYR A 121 7.07 -4.72 1.19
C TYR A 121 5.74 -5.37 0.86
N ILE A 122 5.43 -6.45 1.58
CA ILE A 122 4.23 -7.28 1.36
C ILE A 122 3.55 -7.49 2.71
N ARG A 123 2.60 -6.62 3.05
CA ARG A 123 1.86 -6.64 4.32
C ARG A 123 0.41 -6.23 4.12
N SER A 124 -0.34 -6.22 5.21
CA SER A 124 -1.65 -5.59 5.27
C SER A 124 -1.75 -4.62 6.44
N ASN A 125 -2.67 -3.68 6.31
CA ASN A 125 -3.23 -2.90 7.38
C ASN A 125 -4.57 -3.54 7.75
N THR A 126 -4.56 -4.38 8.79
CA THR A 126 -5.74 -5.10 9.29
C THR A 126 -6.33 -4.33 10.45
N LEU A 127 -7.40 -3.59 10.19
CA LEU A 127 -8.09 -2.76 11.17
C LEU A 127 -9.21 -3.57 11.84
N LEU A 128 -9.06 -3.80 13.13
CA LEU A 128 -10.05 -4.52 13.93
C LEU A 128 -11.37 -3.73 14.00
N GLY A 129 -12.47 -4.44 14.28
CA GLY A 129 -13.76 -3.81 14.51
C GLY A 129 -13.85 -3.04 15.83
N ASN A 130 -14.82 -2.12 15.92
CA ASN A 130 -15.14 -1.33 17.13
C ASN A 130 -13.95 -0.51 17.66
N THR A 131 -13.11 0.02 16.79
CA THR A 131 -12.03 0.93 17.18
C THR A 131 -12.52 2.38 17.24
N THR A 132 -11.89 3.19 18.09
CA THR A 132 -12.30 4.59 18.33
C THR A 132 -11.20 5.60 18.07
N SER A 133 -9.95 5.16 17.98
CA SER A 133 -8.79 6.04 17.81
C SER A 133 -8.33 6.09 16.36
N ARG A 134 -8.10 7.30 15.84
CA ARG A 134 -7.50 7.49 14.52
C ARG A 134 -5.98 7.54 14.60
N GLN A 135 -5.31 7.29 13.48
CA GLN A 135 -3.88 7.57 13.35
C GLN A 135 -3.62 9.09 13.27
N LYS A 136 -2.41 9.52 13.63
CA LYS A 136 -1.93 10.87 13.29
C LYS A 136 -1.69 10.95 11.78
N VAL A 137 -1.92 12.14 11.20
CA VAL A 137 -1.59 12.38 9.79
C VAL A 137 -0.08 12.25 9.60
N HIS A 138 0.31 11.46 8.62
CA HIS A 138 1.70 11.13 8.36
C HIS A 138 1.94 10.85 6.87
N LYS A 139 3.20 10.76 6.50
CA LYS A 139 3.68 10.10 5.28
C LYS A 139 4.46 8.87 5.67
N ASP A 140 4.46 7.85 4.82
CA ASP A 140 5.13 6.58 5.13
C ASP A 140 6.65 6.64 4.98
N VAL A 141 7.14 7.63 4.26
CA VAL A 141 8.56 7.80 3.95
C VAL A 141 9.21 8.88 4.77
N ARG A 142 10.47 8.65 5.14
CA ARG A 142 11.29 9.54 5.97
C ARG A 142 12.41 10.24 5.20
N GLY A 143 12.42 10.16 3.88
CA GLY A 143 13.51 10.62 3.04
C GLY A 143 13.28 11.99 2.39
N ARG A 144 14.37 12.60 1.86
CA ARG A 144 14.42 13.93 1.24
C ARG A 144 14.10 13.94 -0.26
N HIS A 145 13.71 12.83 -0.88
CA HIS A 145 13.33 12.84 -2.30
C HIS A 145 11.96 13.49 -2.50
N LEU A 146 11.95 14.83 -2.46
CA LEU A 146 10.74 15.61 -2.58
C LEU A 146 10.25 15.72 -4.03
N SER A 147 11.19 15.70 -4.98
CA SER A 147 10.90 15.99 -6.40
C SER A 147 10.40 14.80 -7.20
N HIS A 148 10.73 13.57 -6.80
CA HIS A 148 10.37 12.36 -7.56
C HIS A 148 9.74 11.30 -6.67
N PRO A 149 8.65 10.65 -7.13
CA PRO A 149 8.15 9.44 -6.50
C PRO A 149 9.20 8.33 -6.61
N TYR A 150 9.49 7.66 -5.53
CA TYR A 150 10.43 6.53 -5.49
C TYR A 150 9.83 5.28 -4.87
N ALA A 151 8.65 5.42 -4.27
CA ALA A 151 7.91 4.32 -3.69
C ALA A 151 6.41 4.58 -3.78
N ILE A 152 5.67 3.58 -4.27
CA ILE A 152 4.22 3.60 -4.45
C ILE A 152 3.63 2.40 -3.72
N ALA A 153 2.68 2.64 -2.83
CA ALA A 153 1.87 1.59 -2.23
C ALA A 153 0.76 1.16 -3.20
N MET A 154 0.67 -0.12 -3.45
CA MET A 154 -0.48 -0.77 -4.04
C MET A 154 -1.36 -1.28 -2.90
N ASN A 155 -2.51 -0.64 -2.68
CA ASN A 155 -3.45 -1.01 -1.65
C ASN A 155 -4.66 -1.72 -2.27
N ILE A 156 -5.06 -2.85 -1.67
CA ILE A 156 -6.19 -3.68 -2.09
C ILE A 156 -7.07 -3.91 -0.88
N CYS A 157 -8.29 -3.38 -0.91
CA CYS A 157 -9.27 -3.58 0.16
C CYS A 157 -9.99 -4.91 -0.05
N LEU A 158 -10.01 -5.77 0.99
CA LEU A 158 -10.62 -7.10 0.89
C LEU A 158 -12.14 -7.09 1.17
N ILE A 159 -12.67 -5.96 1.63
CA ILE A 159 -14.11 -5.68 1.72
C ILE A 159 -14.39 -4.29 1.14
N ASP A 160 -15.64 -3.93 0.93
CA ASP A 160 -16.02 -2.55 0.65
C ASP A 160 -15.59 -1.65 1.81
N VAL A 161 -14.90 -0.56 1.52
CA VAL A 161 -14.43 0.40 2.52
C VAL A 161 -15.27 1.67 2.45
N THR A 162 -15.72 2.13 3.60
CA THR A 162 -16.52 3.34 3.80
C THR A 162 -15.99 4.13 4.99
N PRO A 163 -16.43 5.38 5.21
CA PRO A 163 -16.06 6.12 6.42
C PRO A 163 -16.41 5.41 7.73
N GLU A 164 -17.47 4.60 7.75
CA GLU A 164 -17.93 3.88 8.94
C GLU A 164 -17.01 2.74 9.35
N ASN A 165 -16.37 2.07 8.36
CA ASN A 165 -15.46 0.94 8.61
C ASN A 165 -13.98 1.28 8.45
N GLY A 166 -13.62 2.56 8.55
CA GLY A 166 -12.25 3.02 8.66
C GLY A 166 -11.58 3.29 7.31
N SER A 167 -12.24 4.06 6.43
CA SER A 167 -11.58 4.59 5.23
C SER A 167 -10.37 5.44 5.60
N THR A 168 -9.40 5.52 4.69
CA THR A 168 -8.22 6.35 4.89
C THR A 168 -8.56 7.81 4.62
N GLU A 169 -8.18 8.71 5.53
CA GLU A 169 -8.13 10.15 5.30
C GLU A 169 -6.98 10.45 4.34
N LEU A 170 -7.24 11.13 3.24
CA LEU A 170 -6.31 11.40 2.16
C LEU A 170 -6.16 12.91 1.92
N TRP A 171 -4.94 13.40 1.88
CA TRP A 171 -4.59 14.81 1.64
C TRP A 171 -4.02 14.96 0.23
N LEU A 172 -4.91 14.92 -0.77
CA LEU A 172 -4.53 14.88 -2.18
C LEU A 172 -3.65 16.08 -2.59
N GLY A 173 -2.57 15.79 -3.34
CA GLY A 173 -1.61 16.78 -3.83
C GLY A 173 -0.47 17.10 -2.86
N THR A 174 -0.49 16.60 -1.62
CA THR A 174 0.59 16.87 -0.65
C THR A 174 1.87 16.08 -0.91
N ASN A 175 1.84 15.09 -1.80
CA ASN A 175 3.01 14.32 -2.22
C ASN A 175 4.10 15.19 -2.87
N ASN A 176 3.73 16.30 -3.52
CA ASN A 176 4.65 17.19 -4.24
C ASN A 176 5.05 18.44 -3.47
N THR A 177 4.31 18.81 -2.42
CA THR A 177 4.43 20.14 -1.78
C THR A 177 4.89 20.09 -0.33
N SER A 178 5.08 18.88 0.24
CA SER A 178 5.39 18.71 1.65
C SER A 178 6.91 18.66 1.90
N PRO A 179 7.55 19.76 2.30
CA PRO A 179 8.93 19.73 2.74
C PRO A 179 9.06 18.90 4.03
N TRP A 180 10.25 18.36 4.27
CA TRP A 180 10.51 17.57 5.48
C TRP A 180 10.31 18.38 6.77
N THR A 181 10.44 19.70 6.71
CA THR A 181 10.20 20.64 7.83
C THR A 181 8.74 20.68 8.30
N ASP A 182 7.81 20.18 7.51
CA ASP A 182 6.39 20.11 7.88
C ASP A 182 6.08 18.98 8.88
N HIS A 183 7.09 18.19 9.27
CA HIS A 183 6.93 17.06 10.17
C HIS A 183 7.33 17.39 11.61
N GLN A 184 6.66 16.75 12.58
CA GLN A 184 6.91 16.93 14.02
C GLN A 184 8.31 16.47 14.43
N ALA A 185 8.83 15.42 13.79
CA ALA A 185 10.18 14.94 13.97
C ALA A 185 10.68 14.36 12.64
N MET A 186 11.98 14.51 12.37
CA MET A 186 12.61 14.07 11.11
C MET A 186 12.40 12.58 10.81
N ASN A 187 12.28 11.75 11.82
CA ASN A 187 12.25 10.30 11.72
C ASN A 187 10.86 9.66 11.88
N LEU A 188 9.80 10.41 12.21
CA LEU A 188 8.47 9.84 12.45
C LEU A 188 7.46 10.07 11.31
N GLY A 189 7.74 10.97 10.38
CA GLY A 189 6.85 11.28 9.26
C GLY A 189 5.54 11.97 9.64
N PHE A 190 5.28 12.24 10.93
CA PHE A 190 4.06 12.90 11.39
C PHE A 190 4.03 14.36 11.00
N VAL A 191 2.91 14.79 10.40
CA VAL A 191 2.71 16.17 9.96
C VAL A 191 2.37 17.06 11.14
N ARG A 192 2.92 18.28 11.15
CA ARG A 192 2.63 19.28 12.17
C ARG A 192 1.22 19.83 12.02
N GLU A 193 0.56 20.15 13.14
CA GLU A 193 -0.84 20.61 13.15
C GLU A 193 -1.00 21.96 12.40
N ASP A 194 -0.05 22.89 12.57
CA ASP A 194 -0.06 24.15 11.84
C ASP A 194 -0.05 23.96 10.31
N LYS A 195 0.66 22.92 9.84
CA LYS A 195 0.70 22.56 8.41
C LYS A 195 -0.57 21.89 7.91
N LEU A 196 -1.21 21.11 8.76
CA LEU A 196 -2.54 20.58 8.45
C LEU A 196 -3.57 21.71 8.33
N ASP A 197 -3.53 22.72 9.22
CA ASP A 197 -4.42 23.86 9.17
C ASP A 197 -4.21 24.75 7.93
N GLU A 198 -2.96 24.93 7.51
CA GLU A 198 -2.62 25.61 6.25
C GLU A 198 -3.19 24.82 5.05
N GLN A 199 -2.96 23.52 5.00
CA GLN A 199 -3.39 22.67 3.89
C GLN A 199 -4.91 22.54 3.80
N ARG A 200 -5.64 22.51 4.95
CA ARG A 200 -7.13 22.51 4.97
C ARG A 200 -7.74 23.71 4.24
N LYS A 201 -7.06 24.87 4.27
CA LYS A 201 -7.51 26.08 3.58
C LYS A 201 -7.27 26.02 2.07
N ILE A 202 -6.27 25.25 1.63
CA ILE A 202 -5.93 25.08 0.21
C ILE A 202 -6.78 23.97 -0.41
N ARG A 203 -6.75 22.79 0.20
CA ARG A 203 -7.50 21.61 -0.22
C ARG A 203 -7.71 20.71 1.00
N PRO A 204 -8.94 20.63 1.53
CA PRO A 204 -9.24 19.81 2.70
C PRO A 204 -9.06 18.32 2.39
N PRO A 205 -8.82 17.46 3.41
CA PRO A 205 -8.72 16.03 3.23
C PRO A 205 -10.05 15.41 2.78
N VAL A 206 -9.95 14.29 2.09
CA VAL A 206 -11.09 13.52 1.61
C VAL A 206 -11.13 12.13 2.27
N TYR A 207 -12.35 11.59 2.39
CA TYR A 207 -12.63 10.25 2.92
C TYR A 207 -13.34 9.46 1.82
N GLY A 208 -12.61 8.59 1.14
CA GLY A 208 -13.15 7.86 -0.01
C GLY A 208 -13.82 6.56 0.37
N SER A 209 -14.97 6.25 -0.27
CA SER A 209 -15.48 4.88 -0.31
C SER A 209 -14.80 4.12 -1.44
N ILE A 210 -14.28 2.92 -1.14
CA ILE A 210 -13.58 2.06 -2.10
C ILE A 210 -14.31 0.72 -2.17
N LYS A 211 -14.73 0.33 -3.35
CA LYS A 211 -15.32 -0.99 -3.58
C LYS A 211 -14.24 -2.07 -3.65
N LYS A 212 -14.51 -3.25 -3.09
CA LYS A 212 -13.66 -4.43 -3.29
C LYS A 212 -13.56 -4.72 -4.79
N GLY A 213 -12.41 -5.23 -5.25
CA GLY A 213 -12.10 -5.34 -6.67
C GLY A 213 -11.35 -4.14 -7.24
N ASN A 214 -11.44 -2.98 -6.58
CA ASN A 214 -10.64 -1.81 -6.94
C ASN A 214 -9.22 -1.93 -6.36
N LEU A 215 -8.26 -1.35 -7.09
CA LEU A 215 -6.86 -1.28 -6.69
C LEU A 215 -6.45 0.18 -6.58
N ILE A 216 -5.83 0.54 -5.47
CA ILE A 216 -5.37 1.90 -5.19
C ILE A 216 -3.85 1.93 -5.37
N LEU A 217 -3.34 2.89 -6.13
CA LEU A 217 -1.93 3.23 -6.17
C LEU A 217 -1.75 4.57 -5.46
N ARG A 218 -0.87 4.60 -4.44
CA ARG A 218 -0.64 5.77 -3.59
C ARG A 218 0.85 6.03 -3.41
N ASP A 219 1.27 7.26 -3.70
CA ASP A 219 2.61 7.74 -3.39
C ASP A 219 2.85 7.72 -1.87
N LEU A 220 3.96 7.13 -1.41
CA LEU A 220 4.28 7.06 0.01
C LEU A 220 4.53 8.43 0.66
N ARG A 221 4.74 9.48 -0.15
CA ARG A 221 4.90 10.86 0.30
C ARG A 221 3.56 11.56 0.58
N LEU A 222 2.44 10.99 0.10
CA LEU A 222 1.10 11.56 0.32
C LEU A 222 0.74 11.53 1.80
N TRP A 223 0.30 12.67 2.34
CA TRP A 223 -0.21 12.73 3.71
C TRP A 223 -1.51 11.95 3.83
N HIS A 224 -1.60 11.14 4.87
CA HIS A 224 -2.78 10.33 5.10
C HIS A 224 -2.89 9.91 6.57
N ALA A 225 -4.06 9.40 6.96
CA ALA A 225 -4.28 8.78 8.26
C ALA A 225 -5.34 7.67 8.18
N GLY A 226 -5.10 6.55 8.88
CA GLY A 226 -6.13 5.54 9.10
C GLY A 226 -7.19 6.08 10.06
N MET A 227 -8.45 5.93 9.68
CA MET A 227 -9.61 6.30 10.51
C MET A 227 -10.09 5.10 11.33
N PRO A 228 -10.81 5.31 12.44
CA PRO A 228 -11.35 4.23 13.23
C PRO A 228 -12.41 3.44 12.47
N ASN A 229 -12.58 2.17 12.83
CA ASN A 229 -13.61 1.27 12.33
C ASN A 229 -14.73 1.13 13.37
N HIS A 230 -15.86 1.78 13.14
CA HIS A 230 -17.01 1.76 14.05
C HIS A 230 -17.89 0.54 13.84
N THR A 231 -17.61 -0.31 12.85
CA THR A 231 -18.34 -1.56 12.60
C THR A 231 -17.72 -2.73 13.37
N PRO A 232 -18.43 -3.81 13.62
CA PRO A 232 -17.85 -5.00 14.26
C PRO A 232 -16.95 -5.81 13.34
N GLU A 233 -16.98 -5.58 12.02
CA GLU A 233 -16.24 -6.36 11.03
C GLU A 233 -14.79 -5.87 10.91
N THR A 234 -13.83 -6.80 10.93
CA THR A 234 -12.43 -6.50 10.65
C THR A 234 -12.24 -6.10 9.17
N ARG A 235 -11.57 -4.98 8.93
CA ARG A 235 -11.27 -4.47 7.59
C ARG A 235 -9.80 -4.73 7.24
N VAL A 236 -9.57 -5.66 6.31
CA VAL A 236 -8.24 -5.96 5.78
C VAL A 236 -7.98 -5.13 4.53
N MET A 237 -6.82 -4.47 4.48
CA MET A 237 -6.31 -3.79 3.29
C MET A 237 -4.86 -4.22 3.07
N LEU A 238 -4.60 -4.89 1.96
CA LEU A 238 -3.22 -5.21 1.57
C LEU A 238 -2.44 -3.92 1.31
N ALA A 239 -1.18 -3.93 1.68
CA ALA A 239 -0.23 -2.85 1.46
C ALA A 239 1.06 -3.44 0.87
N PHE A 240 1.15 -3.42 -0.45
CA PHE A 240 2.33 -3.85 -1.19
C PHE A 240 3.06 -2.61 -1.68
N VAL A 241 4.35 -2.47 -1.37
CA VAL A 241 5.10 -1.28 -1.75
C VAL A 241 6.15 -1.61 -2.79
N TYR A 242 5.98 -0.94 -3.93
CA TYR A 242 6.92 -0.97 -5.04
C TYR A 242 7.87 0.22 -4.96
N PHE A 243 9.13 -0.03 -5.19
CA PHE A 243 10.20 0.98 -5.24
C PHE A 243 10.74 1.14 -6.65
N ALA A 244 11.25 2.33 -6.93
CA ALA A 244 12.07 2.57 -8.09
C ALA A 244 13.41 1.83 -7.93
N LYS A 245 13.86 1.12 -8.96
CA LYS A 245 15.11 0.33 -8.96
C LYS A 245 16.32 1.14 -8.51
N TRP A 246 16.39 2.42 -8.87
CA TRP A 246 17.51 3.31 -8.48
C TRP A 246 17.52 3.64 -6.98
N PHE A 247 16.41 3.42 -6.25
CA PHE A 247 16.32 3.70 -4.82
C PHE A 247 17.03 2.63 -3.97
N GLN A 248 17.18 1.40 -4.46
CA GLN A 248 17.90 0.30 -3.80
C GLN A 248 17.42 0.01 -2.37
N ASN A 249 16.13 -0.23 -2.20
CA ASN A 249 15.58 -0.56 -0.88
C ASN A 249 16.11 -1.93 -0.39
N PRO A 250 16.61 -2.05 0.86
CA PRO A 250 17.19 -3.29 1.37
C PRO A 250 16.16 -4.27 1.95
N MET A 251 14.87 -3.89 2.04
CA MET A 251 13.86 -4.78 2.60
C MET A 251 13.65 -6.01 1.72
N ALA A 252 13.59 -7.17 2.36
CA ALA A 252 13.22 -8.42 1.70
C ALA A 252 12.50 -9.32 2.69
N GLN A 253 11.26 -9.66 2.40
CA GLN A 253 10.51 -10.65 3.16
C GLN A 253 10.99 -12.07 2.85
N LYS A 254 10.90 -12.98 3.81
CA LYS A 254 11.21 -14.40 3.58
C LYS A 254 10.04 -15.08 2.86
N PHE A 255 10.34 -15.79 1.77
CA PHE A 255 9.42 -16.65 1.05
C PHE A 255 9.96 -18.07 0.96
N PRO A 256 9.11 -19.12 0.92
CA PRO A 256 9.57 -20.48 0.72
C PRO A 256 10.15 -20.67 -0.69
N LYS A 257 11.21 -21.45 -0.80
CA LYS A 257 11.85 -21.77 -2.09
C LYS A 257 10.89 -22.41 -3.11
N SER A 258 9.89 -23.14 -2.62
CA SER A 258 8.87 -23.75 -3.47
C SER A 258 8.07 -22.75 -4.29
N LEU A 259 7.87 -21.51 -3.79
CA LEU A 259 7.17 -20.45 -4.51
C LEU A 259 8.01 -19.72 -5.57
N LYS A 260 9.32 -19.93 -5.58
CA LYS A 260 10.23 -19.19 -6.50
C LYS A 260 9.83 -19.30 -7.97
N PRO A 261 9.53 -20.49 -8.54
CA PRO A 261 9.14 -20.58 -9.95
C PRO A 261 7.87 -19.80 -10.29
N LEU A 262 6.91 -19.76 -9.36
CA LEU A 262 5.66 -19.02 -9.53
C LEU A 262 5.91 -17.51 -9.51
N MET A 263 6.72 -17.02 -8.58
CA MET A 263 7.07 -15.60 -8.49
C MET A 263 7.87 -15.14 -9.71
N GLU A 264 8.85 -15.91 -10.19
CA GLU A 264 9.59 -15.61 -11.41
C GLU A 264 8.68 -15.54 -12.66
N LYS A 265 7.65 -16.38 -12.72
CA LYS A 265 6.63 -16.30 -13.77
C LYS A 265 5.88 -14.96 -13.68
N TYR A 266 5.44 -14.55 -12.49
CA TYR A 266 4.71 -13.29 -12.30
C TYR A 266 5.58 -12.06 -12.60
N GLU A 267 6.84 -12.07 -12.17
CA GLU A 267 7.83 -11.03 -12.53
C GLU A 267 7.93 -10.83 -14.04
N LYS A 268 8.11 -11.92 -14.77
CA LYS A 268 8.21 -11.89 -16.23
C LYS A 268 6.95 -11.36 -16.90
N GLU A 269 5.79 -11.79 -16.41
CA GLU A 269 4.50 -11.42 -17.00
C GLU A 269 4.10 -9.98 -16.71
N SER A 270 4.47 -9.44 -15.56
CA SER A 270 4.14 -8.08 -15.12
C SER A 270 5.26 -7.07 -15.35
N ASN A 271 6.42 -7.50 -15.84
CA ASN A 271 7.61 -6.66 -16.01
C ASN A 271 7.98 -5.90 -14.73
N SER A 272 8.00 -6.62 -13.60
CA SER A 272 8.38 -6.10 -12.28
C SER A 272 9.30 -7.09 -11.58
N LYS A 273 9.84 -6.72 -10.42
CA LYS A 273 10.62 -7.62 -9.56
C LYS A 273 9.92 -7.84 -8.24
N ILE A 274 9.99 -9.07 -7.71
CA ILE A 274 9.50 -9.43 -6.37
C ILE A 274 10.74 -9.71 -5.50
N CYS A 275 11.15 -8.71 -4.74
CA CYS A 275 12.39 -8.71 -3.97
C CYS A 275 12.17 -9.39 -2.62
N VAL A 276 12.33 -10.71 -2.59
CA VAL A 276 12.17 -11.56 -1.40
C VAL A 276 13.38 -12.45 -1.21
N ASN A 277 13.62 -12.87 0.04
CA ASN A 277 14.65 -13.85 0.38
C ASN A 277 14.03 -15.24 0.37
N TYR A 278 14.40 -16.07 -0.60
CA TYR A 278 13.96 -17.45 -0.67
C TYR A 278 14.74 -18.32 0.33
N VAL A 279 14.02 -18.88 1.29
CA VAL A 279 14.54 -19.74 2.37
C VAL A 279 13.91 -21.13 2.29
N ASP A 280 14.41 -22.08 3.08
CA ASP A 280 13.78 -23.41 3.14
C ASP A 280 12.35 -23.30 3.66
N ASP A 281 11.44 -24.09 3.10
CA ASP A 281 9.99 -23.99 3.34
C ASP A 281 9.64 -24.14 4.83
N GLU A 282 10.38 -24.95 5.56
CA GLU A 282 10.20 -25.12 7.01
C GLU A 282 10.50 -23.85 7.81
N GLU A 283 11.39 -22.95 7.33
CA GLU A 283 11.68 -21.68 8.02
C GLU A 283 10.50 -20.71 8.02
N VAL A 284 9.59 -20.84 7.08
CA VAL A 284 8.44 -19.94 6.91
C VAL A 284 7.11 -20.67 7.01
N LYS A 285 7.12 -21.90 7.52
CA LYS A 285 5.92 -22.70 7.75
C LYS A 285 4.90 -21.98 8.63
N ASP A 286 5.38 -21.30 9.67
CA ASP A 286 4.60 -20.37 10.46
C ASP A 286 4.87 -18.93 10.00
N TYR A 287 4.31 -18.56 8.84
CA TYR A 287 4.51 -17.22 8.26
C TYR A 287 3.95 -16.08 9.13
N LEU A 288 3.01 -16.36 10.04
CA LEU A 288 2.44 -15.34 10.92
C LEU A 288 3.44 -14.84 11.96
N SER A 289 4.36 -15.69 12.40
CA SER A 289 5.43 -15.33 13.36
C SER A 289 6.67 -14.73 12.71
N THR A 290 6.71 -14.59 11.38
CA THR A 290 7.88 -14.08 10.67
C THR A 290 8.17 -12.63 11.07
N GLU A 291 9.33 -12.40 11.69
CA GLU A 291 9.81 -11.05 12.00
C GLU A 291 10.12 -10.28 10.70
N PHE A 292 9.77 -9.01 10.71
CA PHE A 292 9.99 -8.12 9.59
C PHE A 292 10.37 -6.72 10.05
N GLN A 293 11.42 -6.17 9.47
CA GLN A 293 11.81 -4.77 9.68
C GLN A 293 11.20 -3.88 8.60
N THR A 294 10.53 -2.81 9.02
CA THR A 294 10.03 -1.79 8.09
C THR A 294 11.09 -0.73 7.86
N LEU A 295 11.67 -0.71 6.67
CA LEU A 295 12.72 0.22 6.26
C LEU A 295 12.36 0.86 4.91
N PHE A 296 11.65 1.99 4.94
CA PHE A 296 11.34 2.76 3.72
C PHE A 296 12.46 3.78 3.40
N THR A 297 13.72 3.41 3.65
CA THR A 297 14.90 4.24 3.40
C THR A 297 15.89 3.50 2.52
N SER A 298 16.70 4.26 1.77
CA SER A 298 17.83 3.68 1.02
C SER A 298 19.05 3.56 1.93
N PRO A 299 19.86 2.47 1.82
CA PRO A 299 21.10 2.32 2.56
C PRO A 299 22.14 3.42 2.25
N HIS A 300 21.99 4.09 1.11
CA HIS A 300 22.87 5.18 0.67
C HIS A 300 22.31 6.58 0.99
N HIS A 301 21.25 6.68 1.77
CA HIS A 301 20.66 7.98 2.09
C HIS A 301 21.39 8.63 3.27
N PRO A 302 21.90 9.89 3.13
CA PRO A 302 22.74 10.55 4.14
C PRO A 302 22.06 10.84 5.48
N LEU A 303 20.78 10.54 5.66
CA LEU A 303 20.04 10.73 6.92
C LEU A 303 20.05 9.48 7.82
N GLN A 304 20.69 8.38 7.43
CA GLN A 304 20.78 7.19 8.29
C GLN A 304 21.80 7.33 9.42
N GLU A 305 22.70 8.31 9.35
CA GLU A 305 23.80 8.48 10.31
C GLU A 305 23.43 9.26 11.59
N THR A 306 22.18 9.73 11.72
CA THR A 306 21.76 10.59 12.84
C THR A 306 20.49 10.13 13.55
N ALA A 307 20.24 8.82 13.62
CA ALA A 307 19.14 8.27 14.41
C ALA A 307 19.63 7.74 15.76
#